data_967be7624822339cd8404552b6160589
#
_entry.id   967be7624822339cd8404552b6160589
#
_cell.length_a   1.000
_cell.length_b   1.000
_cell.length_c   1.000
_cell.angle_alpha   90.00
_cell.angle_beta   90.00
_cell.angle_gamma   90.00
#
_symmetry.space_group_name_H-M   'P 1'
#
loop_
_entity.id
_entity.type
_entity.pdbx_description
1 polymer ?
#
loop_
_entity_poly.entity_id
_entity_poly.type
_entity_poly.pdbx_seq_one_letter_code
_entity_poly.pdbx_strand_id
1 'polypeptide(L)'
;MKSDVCCSAGHSPAFGPSGSGARHLAAGALFACVAALLLTLAPALPAQAALARRAQAGTADACNPKPAADDIILPMPCGLSMVFKLVAVPAKDLLWDMPLRPGVDDPAHQDRAFYDRRYTAALSGAFTLEDLPAAWRGAAPKGQHYFYLMAKYEVSRLQWLAVMSGTCPDTTSPSADAARPMTDMSWYDAVDFTRRYTSWLLQNAPDALPRFAGDSRNVGFVRLPTETEWEYAARGGQTAGGQTLLQEDFFALPAGENRADYAVFRPEQGARAEGLANIGTRKPNPLGLYDTAGNAAEMALDVFRFSLAGRLHGSAGGFVRKGGSFLSDDAGILPGRREEAPFFLADGPAHAHDLGFRPVISGINTPGGPRPQELAAAWNRAGESALPATGKAGRNPLEELDRLLAAAPDAASRNNLLELRNILKENNIMQERQRQLEAESLLRTGVYMTETIRNYASRRNSLQSQIESMERDKAAAKGAALEKLRKILDTAQRGLAMLDSSLDKSLTFYRSKVEEGAQLPPETLAAAYESLSRDFGGDDPFNQNMRKNLALYRQHTAALRANKAVSREAMRKELLERRFR
;
A
#
# COMPACT_ATOMS: atom_id res chain seq x y z
N MET A 1 51.29 16.77 7.43
CA MET A 1 51.84 16.78 8.78
C MET A 1 50.97 15.80 9.55
N LYS A 2 51.42 14.58 9.64
CA LYS A 2 51.99 13.83 10.77
C LYS A 2 51.04 13.87 11.97
N SER A 3 50.45 12.80 12.30
CA SER A 3 50.74 11.49 12.96
C SER A 3 50.27 11.57 14.41
N ASP A 4 49.74 10.60 15.10
CA ASP A 4 49.98 9.18 15.32
C ASP A 4 48.81 8.59 16.12
N VAL A 5 48.29 7.48 15.81
CA VAL A 5 48.39 6.09 16.30
C VAL A 5 48.81 5.94 17.80
N CYS A 6 47.95 5.30 18.57
CA CYS A 6 48.39 4.31 19.55
C CYS A 6 47.27 3.32 19.95
N CYS A 7 47.49 2.05 19.59
CA CYS A 7 46.87 0.85 20.16
C CYS A 7 47.51 0.53 21.52
N SER A 8 46.77 -0.04 22.47
CA SER A 8 47.34 -1.05 23.37
C SER A 8 46.25 -2.04 23.82
N ALA A 9 46.61 -3.28 23.59
CA ALA A 9 45.95 -4.51 24.06
C ALA A 9 46.44 -4.85 25.48
N GLY A 10 45.69 -5.69 26.18
CA GLY A 10 46.28 -6.40 27.32
C GLY A 10 45.31 -7.00 28.32
N HIS A 11 45.07 -8.29 28.20
CA HIS A 11 45.19 -9.37 29.16
C HIS A 11 44.01 -9.69 30.10
N SER A 12 43.43 -10.84 29.82
CA SER A 12 42.84 -11.75 30.81
C SER A 12 43.91 -12.36 31.74
N PRO A 13 43.55 -12.83 32.92
CA PRO A 13 43.86 -14.23 33.20
C PRO A 13 42.70 -15.05 33.80
N ALA A 14 42.70 -16.31 33.41
CA ALA A 14 41.99 -17.42 34.03
C ALA A 14 42.73 -17.92 35.29
N PHE A 15 42.03 -18.41 36.30
CA PHE A 15 42.44 -19.48 37.19
C PHE A 15 41.23 -20.14 37.88
N GLY A 16 41.06 -21.42 37.71
CA GLY A 16 40.31 -22.32 38.57
C GLY A 16 41.30 -23.11 39.48
N PRO A 17 40.91 -24.33 40.00
CA PRO A 17 39.96 -24.55 41.07
C PRO A 17 40.60 -25.25 42.28
N SER A 18 39.87 -25.50 43.34
CA SER A 18 40.03 -26.51 44.41
C SER A 18 39.66 -25.90 45.77
N GLY A 19 39.04 -26.56 46.69
CA GLY A 19 38.84 -27.88 47.10
C GLY A 19 38.03 -27.91 48.41
N SER A 20 37.44 -28.99 48.61
CA SER A 20 36.82 -29.69 49.76
C SER A 20 36.95 -29.19 51.20
N GLY A 21 35.91 -29.44 52.01
CA GLY A 21 36.01 -29.70 53.45
C GLY A 21 34.78 -29.29 54.25
N ALA A 22 33.86 -30.14 54.39
CA ALA A 22 33.38 -30.92 55.55
C ALA A 22 32.84 -30.17 56.81
N ARG A 23 31.56 -30.43 57.04
CA ARG A 23 30.89 -30.93 58.29
C ARG A 23 30.54 -29.99 59.46
N HIS A 24 29.27 -30.06 59.76
CA HIS A 24 28.56 -30.31 61.03
C HIS A 24 27.92 -29.13 61.81
N LEU A 25 26.62 -29.35 62.02
CA LEU A 25 25.82 -29.11 63.23
C LEU A 25 25.48 -27.63 63.62
N ALA A 26 24.24 -27.30 63.51
CA ALA A 26 23.36 -27.05 64.64
C ALA A 26 21.89 -26.82 64.18
N ALA A 27 21.06 -27.72 64.55
CA ALA A 27 19.61 -27.57 64.50
C ALA A 27 19.15 -26.70 65.68
N GLY A 28 18.13 -25.88 65.46
CA GLY A 28 17.38 -25.28 66.56
C GLY A 28 17.22 -23.78 66.45
N ALA A 29 16.07 -23.32 66.08
CA ALA A 29 15.41 -22.03 66.20
C ALA A 29 14.84 -21.50 64.87
N LEU A 30 13.84 -22.16 64.37
CA LEU A 30 13.09 -21.69 63.20
C LEU A 30 11.61 -22.08 63.32
N PHE A 31 10.90 -21.49 64.30
CA PHE A 31 9.44 -21.66 64.36
C PHE A 31 8.65 -20.44 64.86
N ALA A 32 9.22 -19.24 64.82
CA ALA A 32 8.55 -18.03 65.31
C ALA A 32 8.48 -16.84 64.33
N CYS A 33 8.97 -16.95 63.10
CA CYS A 33 8.97 -15.81 62.14
C CYS A 33 8.18 -16.03 60.86
N VAL A 34 7.47 -17.15 60.68
CA VAL A 34 6.69 -17.40 59.46
C VAL A 34 5.22 -16.92 59.52
N ALA A 35 4.72 -16.55 60.74
CA ALA A 35 3.34 -16.09 60.88
C ALA A 35 3.12 -14.59 60.74
N ALA A 36 4.17 -13.76 60.61
CA ALA A 36 4.04 -12.31 60.50
C ALA A 36 4.30 -11.73 59.10
N LEU A 37 4.68 -12.58 58.09
CA LEU A 37 4.94 -12.14 56.70
C LEU A 37 3.81 -12.52 55.70
N LEU A 38 2.71 -13.05 56.18
CA LEU A 38 1.56 -13.41 55.32
C LEU A 38 0.38 -12.46 55.35
N LEU A 39 0.54 -11.26 55.94
CA LEU A 39 -0.57 -10.30 56.09
C LEU A 39 -0.38 -8.96 55.37
N THR A 40 0.60 -8.85 54.45
CA THR A 40 0.78 -7.63 53.64
C THR A 40 0.82 -7.87 52.12
N LEU A 41 0.36 -9.03 51.64
CA LEU A 41 0.06 -9.26 50.22
C LEU A 41 -1.46 -9.28 50.02
N ALA A 42 -2.11 -8.17 50.30
CA ALA A 42 -3.49 -7.93 49.84
C ALA A 42 -3.44 -7.18 48.49
N PRO A 43 -4.42 -7.40 47.63
CA PRO A 43 -4.27 -7.59 46.19
C PRO A 43 -4.22 -6.26 45.43
N ALA A 44 -3.18 -6.07 44.66
CA ALA A 44 -3.14 -5.09 43.57
C ALA A 44 -4.02 -5.52 42.36
N LEU A 45 -4.88 -6.52 42.53
CA LEU A 45 -5.72 -7.12 41.48
C LEU A 45 -7.01 -6.37 41.09
N PRO A 46 -7.58 -5.42 41.87
CA PRO A 46 -8.81 -4.79 41.40
C PRO A 46 -8.60 -3.61 40.44
N ALA A 47 -7.44 -2.94 40.42
CA ALA A 47 -7.24 -1.78 39.56
C ALA A 47 -6.96 -2.16 38.09
N GLN A 48 -6.20 -3.23 37.84
CA GLN A 48 -5.94 -3.74 36.48
C GLN A 48 -7.17 -4.42 35.88
N ALA A 49 -7.93 -5.16 36.67
CA ALA A 49 -9.21 -5.74 36.25
C ALA A 49 -10.31 -4.68 36.03
N ALA A 50 -10.25 -3.56 36.73
CA ALA A 50 -11.17 -2.44 36.53
C ALA A 50 -10.81 -1.61 35.29
N LEU A 51 -9.54 -1.46 34.96
CA LEU A 51 -9.05 -0.85 33.71
C LEU A 51 -9.41 -1.73 32.51
N ALA A 52 -9.19 -3.03 32.60
CA ALA A 52 -9.59 -3.99 31.56
C ALA A 52 -11.12 -4.08 31.38
N ARG A 53 -11.90 -3.97 32.46
CA ARG A 53 -13.37 -3.94 32.40
C ARG A 53 -13.95 -2.62 31.88
N ARG A 54 -13.29 -1.48 32.10
CA ARG A 54 -13.67 -0.19 31.48
C ARG A 54 -13.38 -0.18 29.98
N ALA A 55 -12.30 -0.79 29.53
CA ALA A 55 -12.01 -0.97 28.12
C ALA A 55 -12.99 -1.90 27.38
N GLN A 56 -13.72 -2.76 28.10
CA GLN A 56 -14.72 -3.69 27.53
C GLN A 56 -16.15 -3.12 27.48
N ALA A 57 -16.43 -2.00 28.16
CA ALA A 57 -17.72 -1.33 28.01
C ALA A 57 -17.64 -0.39 26.80
N GLY A 58 -18.16 -0.84 25.65
CA GLY A 58 -18.20 -0.07 24.39
C GLY A 58 -19.04 1.21 24.50
N THR A 59 -18.60 2.13 25.35
CA THR A 59 -19.16 3.47 25.42
C THR A 59 -18.45 4.38 24.44
N ALA A 60 -19.20 5.12 23.64
CA ALA A 60 -18.64 6.14 22.75
C ALA A 60 -17.87 7.18 23.58
N ASP A 61 -16.58 7.31 23.28
CA ASP A 61 -15.69 8.30 23.88
C ASP A 61 -14.85 8.98 22.78
N ALA A 62 -14.02 9.94 23.17
CA ALA A 62 -13.17 10.67 22.22
C ALA A 62 -12.17 9.77 21.45
N CYS A 63 -11.88 8.58 21.97
CA CYS A 63 -10.97 7.60 21.35
C CYS A 63 -11.71 6.52 20.55
N ASN A 64 -13.01 6.32 20.80
CA ASN A 64 -13.88 5.38 20.08
C ASN A 64 -15.29 5.95 19.87
N PRO A 65 -15.44 6.96 19.01
CA PRO A 65 -16.74 7.63 18.82
C PRO A 65 -17.81 6.73 18.20
N LYS A 66 -17.43 5.61 17.58
CA LYS A 66 -18.32 4.64 16.92
C LYS A 66 -18.00 3.22 17.36
N PRO A 67 -18.33 2.81 18.61
CA PRO A 67 -18.05 1.46 19.10
C PRO A 67 -18.71 0.38 18.24
N ALA A 68 -18.00 -0.74 18.04
CA ALA A 68 -18.48 -1.92 17.34
C ALA A 68 -18.12 -3.19 18.13
N ALA A 69 -18.89 -4.26 17.92
CA ALA A 69 -18.73 -5.50 18.70
C ALA A 69 -17.41 -6.24 18.42
N ASP A 70 -16.82 -6.02 17.25
CA ASP A 70 -15.55 -6.60 16.78
C ASP A 70 -14.34 -5.67 17.01
N ASP A 71 -14.52 -4.58 17.78
CA ASP A 71 -13.44 -3.67 18.14
C ASP A 71 -12.45 -4.35 19.10
N ILE A 72 -11.18 -4.28 18.77
CA ILE A 72 -10.08 -4.68 19.64
C ILE A 72 -9.54 -3.43 20.32
N ILE A 73 -9.77 -3.33 21.63
CA ILE A 73 -9.46 -2.14 22.40
C ILE A 73 -8.19 -2.39 23.22
N LEU A 74 -7.14 -1.64 22.94
CA LEU A 74 -5.90 -1.65 23.69
C LEU A 74 -5.83 -0.45 24.64
N PRO A 75 -5.34 -0.65 25.88
CA PRO A 75 -5.13 0.44 26.81
C PRO A 75 -4.00 1.36 26.35
N MET A 76 -4.10 2.63 26.70
CA MET A 76 -3.09 3.66 26.50
C MET A 76 -2.74 4.35 27.81
N PRO A 77 -1.63 5.12 27.86
CA PRO A 77 -1.37 6.02 28.97
C PRO A 77 -2.58 6.90 29.30
N CYS A 78 -2.65 7.38 30.53
CA CYS A 78 -3.68 8.31 30.99
C CYS A 78 -5.11 7.75 31.01
N GLY A 79 -5.27 6.44 30.99
CA GLY A 79 -6.57 5.76 30.97
C GLY A 79 -7.32 5.87 29.66
N LEU A 80 -6.66 6.30 28.60
CA LEU A 80 -7.20 6.29 27.24
C LEU A 80 -7.15 4.90 26.60
N SER A 81 -7.66 4.80 25.39
CA SER A 81 -7.65 3.59 24.59
C SER A 81 -7.27 3.87 23.13
N MET A 82 -6.78 2.83 22.45
CA MET A 82 -6.65 2.81 20.99
C MET A 82 -7.40 1.60 20.46
N VAL A 83 -8.21 1.81 19.44
CA VAL A 83 -9.06 0.77 18.86
C VAL A 83 -8.45 0.26 17.58
N PHE A 84 -8.41 -1.06 17.44
CA PHE A 84 -7.92 -1.75 16.25
C PHE A 84 -8.98 -2.65 15.65
N LYS A 85 -8.86 -2.90 14.36
CA LYS A 85 -9.57 -3.94 13.61
C LYS A 85 -8.61 -5.06 13.26
N LEU A 86 -9.11 -6.30 13.33
CA LEU A 86 -8.38 -7.47 12.89
C LEU A 86 -8.44 -7.56 11.37
N VAL A 87 -7.30 -7.48 10.72
CA VAL A 87 -7.18 -7.62 9.27
C VAL A 87 -6.68 -9.02 8.96
N ALA A 88 -7.52 -9.80 8.28
CA ALA A 88 -7.22 -11.16 7.88
C ALA A 88 -6.72 -11.21 6.44
N VAL A 89 -5.60 -11.87 6.23
CA VAL A 89 -5.03 -12.14 4.91
C VAL A 89 -5.16 -13.62 4.64
N PRO A 90 -5.88 -14.06 3.59
CA PRO A 90 -5.99 -15.48 3.24
C PRO A 90 -4.63 -16.13 3.12
N ALA A 91 -4.47 -17.32 3.66
CA ALA A 91 -3.22 -18.07 3.62
C ALA A 91 -3.50 -19.52 3.20
N LYS A 92 -2.53 -20.17 2.57
CA LYS A 92 -2.56 -21.61 2.25
C LYS A 92 -1.53 -22.38 3.06
N ASP A 93 -0.38 -21.78 3.28
CA ASP A 93 0.70 -22.32 4.10
C ASP A 93 1.55 -21.19 4.69
N LEU A 94 2.62 -21.53 5.41
CA LEU A 94 3.41 -20.59 6.19
C LEU A 94 4.14 -19.53 5.36
N LEU A 95 4.53 -19.84 4.13
CA LEU A 95 5.20 -18.92 3.20
C LEU A 95 4.26 -18.35 2.14
N TRP A 96 2.97 -18.66 2.23
CA TRP A 96 1.98 -18.10 1.32
C TRP A 96 1.79 -16.62 1.57
N ASP A 97 1.84 -15.87 0.50
CA ASP A 97 1.43 -14.47 0.46
C ASP A 97 0.30 -14.28 -0.55
N MET A 98 -0.54 -13.30 -0.29
CA MET A 98 -1.64 -12.96 -1.19
C MET A 98 -1.15 -11.97 -2.25
N PRO A 99 -1.23 -12.31 -3.54
CA PRO A 99 -0.87 -11.37 -4.60
C PRO A 99 -1.89 -10.23 -4.66
N LEU A 100 -1.38 -9.01 -4.80
CA LEU A 100 -2.15 -7.78 -4.91
C LEU A 100 -1.66 -6.93 -6.06
N ARG A 101 -2.50 -6.01 -6.52
CA ARG A 101 -2.15 -4.97 -7.49
C ARG A 101 -2.49 -3.59 -6.92
N PRO A 102 -1.68 -3.08 -5.97
CA PRO A 102 -1.85 -1.75 -5.43
C PRO A 102 -1.69 -0.68 -6.51
N GLY A 103 -2.20 0.51 -6.20
CA GLY A 103 -2.18 1.63 -7.12
C GLY A 103 -3.51 1.84 -7.84
N VAL A 104 -3.53 2.79 -8.75
CA VAL A 104 -4.70 3.17 -9.53
C VAL A 104 -4.32 3.35 -11.01
N ASP A 105 -5.19 2.95 -11.92
CA ASP A 105 -5.07 3.25 -13.35
C ASP A 105 -6.04 4.38 -13.68
N ASP A 106 -5.60 5.62 -13.53
CA ASP A 106 -6.41 6.80 -13.79
C ASP A 106 -6.12 7.37 -15.18
N PRO A 107 -7.02 7.19 -16.15
CA PRO A 107 -6.84 7.71 -17.50
C PRO A 107 -6.93 9.24 -17.59
N ALA A 108 -7.55 9.91 -16.60
CA ALA A 108 -7.67 11.37 -16.58
C ALA A 108 -6.38 12.06 -16.13
N HIS A 109 -5.54 11.38 -15.34
CA HIS A 109 -4.32 11.92 -14.76
C HIS A 109 -3.08 11.13 -15.18
N GLN A 110 -2.86 10.98 -16.48
CA GLN A 110 -1.73 10.23 -17.05
C GLN A 110 -0.36 10.85 -16.74
N ASP A 111 -0.32 12.13 -16.43
CA ASP A 111 0.88 12.85 -15.95
C ASP A 111 1.36 12.34 -14.58
N ARG A 112 0.51 11.63 -13.83
CA ARG A 112 0.84 11.02 -12.53
C ARG A 112 1.09 9.52 -12.60
N ALA A 113 1.01 8.91 -13.76
CA ALA A 113 1.10 7.45 -13.90
C ALA A 113 2.37 6.83 -13.28
N PHE A 114 3.48 7.57 -13.25
CA PHE A 114 4.73 7.12 -12.63
C PHE A 114 4.68 7.11 -11.10
N TYR A 115 3.75 7.84 -10.48
CA TYR A 115 3.47 7.76 -9.04
C TYR A 115 2.57 6.58 -8.69
N ASP A 116 1.43 6.47 -9.37
CA ASP A 116 0.24 5.77 -8.89
C ASP A 116 -0.05 4.45 -9.60
N ARG A 117 0.52 4.24 -10.79
CA ARG A 117 0.12 3.11 -11.64
C ARG A 117 0.21 1.79 -10.89
N ARG A 118 -0.77 0.92 -11.13
CA ARG A 118 -0.82 -0.40 -10.50
C ARG A 118 0.45 -1.20 -10.72
N TYR A 119 0.93 -1.80 -9.65
CA TYR A 119 2.11 -2.66 -9.64
C TYR A 119 1.81 -3.96 -8.89
N THR A 120 2.63 -4.99 -9.16
CA THR A 120 2.52 -6.27 -8.46
C THR A 120 3.16 -6.17 -7.08
N ALA A 121 2.41 -6.57 -6.07
CA ALA A 121 2.85 -6.69 -4.70
C ALA A 121 2.29 -7.98 -4.09
N ALA A 122 2.75 -8.34 -2.93
CA ALA A 122 2.26 -9.45 -2.16
C ALA A 122 2.05 -9.02 -0.70
N LEU A 123 1.07 -9.61 -0.04
CA LEU A 123 0.72 -9.32 1.34
C LEU A 123 0.59 -10.62 2.14
N SER A 124 1.15 -10.61 3.34
CA SER A 124 0.89 -11.61 4.38
C SER A 124 0.68 -10.92 5.73
N GLY A 125 0.00 -11.58 6.66
CA GLY A 125 -0.06 -11.14 8.05
C GLY A 125 1.11 -11.68 8.86
N ALA A 126 1.41 -11.06 9.99
CA ALA A 126 2.50 -11.48 10.89
C ALA A 126 2.08 -12.61 11.84
N PHE A 127 0.79 -12.75 12.15
CA PHE A 127 0.27 -13.62 13.18
C PHE A 127 -0.60 -14.71 12.62
N THR A 128 -0.49 -15.91 13.18
CA THR A 128 -1.50 -16.97 13.05
C THR A 128 -2.64 -16.72 14.05
N LEU A 129 -3.73 -17.48 13.93
CA LEU A 129 -4.83 -17.40 14.89
C LEU A 129 -4.38 -17.72 16.32
N GLU A 130 -3.40 -18.62 16.47
CA GLU A 130 -2.87 -19.08 17.75
C GLU A 130 -2.00 -18.02 18.44
N ASP A 131 -1.35 -17.15 17.64
CA ASP A 131 -0.53 -16.05 18.14
C ASP A 131 -1.39 -14.91 18.73
N LEU A 132 -2.68 -14.86 18.38
CA LEU A 132 -3.60 -13.82 18.87
C LEU A 132 -4.06 -14.12 20.31
N PRO A 133 -4.25 -13.08 21.16
CA PRO A 133 -4.93 -13.21 22.43
C PRO A 133 -6.29 -13.92 22.29
N ALA A 134 -6.62 -14.81 23.22
CA ALA A 134 -7.83 -15.64 23.14
C ALA A 134 -9.12 -14.81 22.97
N ALA A 135 -9.16 -13.63 23.56
CA ALA A 135 -10.30 -12.71 23.47
C ALA A 135 -10.56 -12.19 22.04
N TRP A 136 -9.55 -12.20 21.14
CA TRP A 136 -9.67 -11.67 19.78
C TRP A 136 -9.99 -12.74 18.75
N ARG A 137 -9.76 -14.02 19.08
CA ARG A 137 -9.95 -15.13 18.13
C ARG A 137 -11.39 -15.25 17.64
N GLY A 138 -12.36 -14.81 18.43
CA GLY A 138 -13.78 -14.79 18.05
C GLY A 138 -14.12 -13.80 16.93
N ALA A 139 -13.29 -12.78 16.71
CA ALA A 139 -13.45 -11.83 15.61
C ALA A 139 -12.81 -12.31 14.29
N ALA A 140 -12.04 -13.40 14.33
CA ALA A 140 -11.36 -13.91 13.15
C ALA A 140 -12.35 -14.59 12.19
N PRO A 141 -12.24 -14.37 10.86
CA PRO A 141 -13.06 -15.08 9.87
C PRO A 141 -12.69 -16.57 9.84
N LYS A 142 -13.64 -17.38 9.36
CA LYS A 142 -13.41 -18.83 9.18
C LYS A 142 -12.37 -19.07 8.07
N GLY A 143 -11.56 -20.11 8.24
CA GLY A 143 -10.53 -20.50 7.27
C GLY A 143 -9.12 -20.22 7.77
N GLN A 144 -8.14 -20.55 6.93
CA GLN A 144 -6.74 -20.31 7.25
C GLN A 144 -6.35 -18.89 6.81
N HIS A 145 -5.92 -18.08 7.77
CA HIS A 145 -5.52 -16.69 7.56
C HIS A 145 -4.27 -16.37 8.39
N TYR A 146 -3.51 -15.41 7.92
CA TYR A 146 -2.57 -14.65 8.72
C TYR A 146 -3.16 -13.28 9.04
N PHE A 147 -2.73 -12.68 10.16
CA PHE A 147 -3.36 -11.50 10.70
C PHE A 147 -2.33 -10.40 10.97
N TYR A 148 -2.78 -9.17 10.80
CA TYR A 148 -2.24 -7.98 11.44
C TYR A 148 -3.41 -7.15 11.97
N LEU A 149 -3.14 -6.17 12.81
CA LEU A 149 -4.18 -5.28 13.30
C LEU A 149 -3.92 -3.87 12.79
N MET A 150 -4.97 -3.17 12.39
CA MET A 150 -4.89 -1.79 11.96
C MET A 150 -5.77 -0.91 12.85
N ALA A 151 -5.25 0.26 13.27
CA ALA A 151 -6.03 1.20 14.07
C ALA A 151 -7.29 1.62 13.32
N LYS A 152 -8.42 1.59 14.02
CA LYS A 152 -9.75 1.88 13.46
C LYS A 152 -9.86 3.30 12.95
N TYR A 153 -9.17 4.22 13.60
CA TYR A 153 -9.10 5.63 13.30
C TYR A 153 -7.66 6.10 13.12
N GLU A 154 -7.48 7.28 12.59
CA GLU A 154 -6.23 8.03 12.67
C GLU A 154 -5.87 8.27 14.15
N VAL A 155 -4.60 8.46 14.48
CA VAL A 155 -4.19 8.84 15.84
C VAL A 155 -4.69 10.24 16.14
N SER A 156 -5.52 10.39 17.19
CA SER A 156 -6.06 11.68 17.59
C SER A 156 -5.02 12.51 18.37
N ARG A 157 -5.23 13.83 18.43
CA ARG A 157 -4.41 14.74 19.24
C ARG A 157 -4.39 14.34 20.71
N LEU A 158 -5.51 13.86 21.24
CA LEU A 158 -5.59 13.39 22.62
C LEU A 158 -4.70 12.16 22.85
N GLN A 159 -4.76 11.18 21.97
CA GLN A 159 -3.92 9.97 22.02
C GLN A 159 -2.43 10.31 21.86
N TRP A 160 -2.12 11.22 20.95
CA TRP A 160 -0.77 11.73 20.76
C TRP A 160 -0.20 12.33 22.03
N LEU A 161 -0.92 13.26 22.65
CA LEU A 161 -0.50 13.92 23.88
C LEU A 161 -0.27 12.92 25.02
N ALA A 162 -1.14 11.92 25.17
CA ALA A 162 -0.98 10.89 26.19
C ALA A 162 0.31 10.07 26.08
N VAL A 163 0.83 9.89 24.87
CA VAL A 163 2.07 9.11 24.63
C VAL A 163 3.31 10.02 24.59
N MET A 164 3.20 11.21 24.01
CA MET A 164 4.38 12.02 23.66
C MET A 164 4.71 13.12 24.67
N SER A 165 3.71 13.68 25.38
CA SER A 165 3.94 14.85 26.24
C SER A 165 4.60 14.54 27.60
N GLY A 166 4.58 13.27 28.03
CA GLY A 166 5.06 12.87 29.37
C GLY A 166 4.15 13.25 30.53
N THR A 167 3.07 13.98 30.28
CA THR A 167 2.01 14.35 31.23
C THR A 167 0.65 13.98 30.67
N CYS A 168 -0.28 13.61 31.54
CA CYS A 168 -1.63 13.28 31.06
C CYS A 168 -2.39 14.54 30.64
N PRO A 169 -2.99 14.53 29.41
CA PRO A 169 -3.92 15.59 29.04
C PRO A 169 -5.20 15.53 29.90
N ASP A 170 -5.94 16.61 29.96
CA ASP A 170 -7.26 16.61 30.59
C ASP A 170 -8.22 15.73 29.75
N THR A 171 -8.61 14.61 30.35
CA THR A 171 -9.55 13.66 29.72
C THR A 171 -10.98 13.87 30.19
N THR A 172 -11.19 14.71 31.21
CA THR A 172 -12.53 15.01 31.76
C THR A 172 -13.21 16.16 31.02
N SER A 173 -12.41 17.08 30.47
CA SER A 173 -12.88 18.23 29.70
C SER A 173 -11.92 18.45 28.49
N PRO A 174 -11.88 17.51 27.54
CA PRO A 174 -10.95 17.61 26.43
C PRO A 174 -11.27 18.84 25.57
N SER A 175 -10.21 19.41 24.94
CA SER A 175 -10.39 20.52 24.00
C SER A 175 -11.27 20.09 22.80
N ALA A 176 -11.92 21.05 22.15
CA ALA A 176 -12.82 20.80 21.03
C ALA A 176 -12.14 20.08 19.85
N ASP A 177 -10.82 20.18 19.74
CA ASP A 177 -10.00 19.55 18.69
C ASP A 177 -9.26 18.30 19.17
N ALA A 178 -9.50 17.84 20.40
CA ALA A 178 -8.84 16.66 20.98
C ALA A 178 -9.07 15.37 20.19
N ALA A 179 -10.25 15.25 19.58
CA ALA A 179 -10.62 14.12 18.74
C ALA A 179 -10.27 14.29 17.25
N ARG A 180 -9.62 15.40 16.85
CA ARG A 180 -9.09 15.54 15.48
C ARG A 180 -7.83 14.71 15.32
N PRO A 181 -7.53 14.26 14.09
CA PRO A 181 -6.24 13.63 13.80
C PRO A 181 -5.06 14.50 14.25
N MET A 182 -4.05 13.87 14.78
CA MET A 182 -2.76 14.53 14.97
C MET A 182 -2.09 14.73 13.62
N THR A 183 -1.76 15.96 13.32
CA THR A 183 -1.04 16.39 12.10
C THR A 183 0.09 17.33 12.49
N ASP A 184 0.84 17.80 11.51
CA ASP A 184 1.94 18.73 11.73
C ASP A 184 3.07 18.16 12.60
N MET A 185 3.37 16.87 12.42
CA MET A 185 4.52 16.20 12.98
C MET A 185 5.30 15.50 11.85
N SER A 186 6.58 15.20 12.12
CA SER A 186 7.43 14.50 11.16
C SER A 186 7.16 12.98 11.14
N TRP A 187 7.63 12.32 10.10
CA TRP A 187 7.62 10.86 10.02
C TRP A 187 8.38 10.21 11.19
N TYR A 188 9.47 10.84 11.61
CA TYR A 188 10.26 10.35 12.76
C TYR A 188 9.49 10.44 14.07
N ASP A 189 8.69 11.49 14.26
CA ASP A 189 7.83 11.64 15.44
C ASP A 189 6.73 10.58 15.46
N ALA A 190 6.12 10.27 14.30
CA ALA A 190 5.15 9.20 14.17
C ALA A 190 5.76 7.83 14.52
N VAL A 191 6.98 7.56 14.07
CA VAL A 191 7.74 6.34 14.44
C VAL A 191 8.07 6.33 15.94
N ASP A 192 8.48 7.47 16.52
CA ASP A 192 8.74 7.55 17.97
C ASP A 192 7.49 7.33 18.81
N PHE A 193 6.33 7.83 18.35
CA PHE A 193 5.04 7.51 18.98
C PHE A 193 4.80 6.00 19.03
N THR A 194 4.98 5.30 17.91
CA THR A 194 4.75 3.85 17.86
C THR A 194 5.70 3.07 18.77
N ARG A 195 6.96 3.50 18.85
CA ARG A 195 7.98 2.96 19.75
C ARG A 195 7.60 3.17 21.22
N ARG A 196 7.22 4.40 21.60
CA ARG A 196 6.84 4.74 22.98
C ARG A 196 5.56 3.99 23.40
N TYR A 197 4.57 3.92 22.51
CA TYR A 197 3.34 3.18 22.80
C TYR A 197 3.59 1.69 22.96
N THR A 198 4.40 1.08 22.09
CA THR A 198 4.85 -0.32 22.27
C THR A 198 5.54 -0.52 23.62
N SER A 199 6.48 0.36 23.97
CA SER A 199 7.21 0.26 25.24
C SER A 199 6.27 0.38 26.45
N TRP A 200 5.28 1.26 26.37
CA TRP A 200 4.28 1.42 27.42
C TRP A 200 3.40 0.17 27.55
N LEU A 201 2.93 -0.41 26.42
CA LEU A 201 2.15 -1.66 26.42
C LEU A 201 2.92 -2.81 27.05
N LEU A 202 4.20 -2.97 26.72
CA LEU A 202 5.05 -4.02 27.29
C LEU A 202 5.22 -3.90 28.81
N GLN A 203 5.22 -2.67 29.33
CA GLN A 203 5.34 -2.41 30.77
C GLN A 203 4.04 -2.51 31.53
N ASN A 204 2.92 -2.07 30.93
CA ASN A 204 1.66 -1.86 31.65
C ASN A 204 0.55 -2.85 31.26
N ALA A 205 0.61 -3.43 30.06
CA ALA A 205 -0.40 -4.35 29.53
C ALA A 205 0.24 -5.38 28.58
N PRO A 206 1.25 -6.16 29.01
CA PRO A 206 2.00 -7.06 28.14
C PRO A 206 1.14 -8.17 27.50
N ASP A 207 0.01 -8.52 28.10
CA ASP A 207 -0.91 -9.52 27.59
C ASP A 207 -1.90 -8.96 26.54
N ALA A 208 -1.86 -7.65 26.31
CA ALA A 208 -2.64 -6.98 25.26
C ALA A 208 -1.96 -7.03 23.88
N LEU A 209 -0.80 -7.65 23.76
CA LEU A 209 -0.10 -7.82 22.48
C LEU A 209 -0.11 -9.29 22.03
N PRO A 210 -0.19 -9.58 20.72
CA PRO A 210 -0.01 -10.93 20.19
C PRO A 210 1.34 -11.51 20.59
N ARG A 211 1.38 -12.82 20.85
CA ARG A 211 2.58 -13.55 21.24
C ARG A 211 2.78 -14.74 20.32
N PHE A 212 3.98 -14.95 19.84
CA PHE A 212 4.30 -16.09 19.00
C PHE A 212 4.32 -17.38 19.84
N ALA A 213 3.65 -18.41 19.34
CA ALA A 213 3.59 -19.70 20.01
C ALA A 213 5.00 -20.28 20.22
N GLY A 214 5.32 -20.61 21.47
CA GLY A 214 6.64 -21.15 21.85
C GLY A 214 7.81 -20.14 21.87
N ASP A 215 7.52 -18.85 21.69
CA ASP A 215 8.52 -17.79 21.79
C ASP A 215 8.18 -16.86 22.96
N SER A 216 9.00 -16.89 24.00
CA SER A 216 8.82 -16.03 25.17
C SER A 216 9.45 -14.62 25.01
N ARG A 217 10.23 -14.39 23.96
CA ARG A 217 11.01 -13.16 23.76
C ARG A 217 10.37 -12.20 22.79
N ASN A 218 9.82 -12.71 21.69
CA ASN A 218 9.25 -11.90 20.65
C ASN A 218 7.74 -11.77 20.82
N VAL A 219 7.25 -10.57 20.62
CA VAL A 219 5.82 -10.21 20.73
C VAL A 219 5.44 -9.30 19.56
N GLY A 220 4.13 -9.09 19.39
CA GLY A 220 3.63 -8.06 18.50
C GLY A 220 4.06 -6.66 18.96
N PHE A 221 4.20 -5.74 18.02
CA PHE A 221 4.57 -4.36 18.28
C PHE A 221 3.84 -3.40 17.36
N VAL A 222 3.70 -2.16 17.82
CA VAL A 222 3.06 -1.08 17.07
C VAL A 222 4.08 -0.46 16.11
N ARG A 223 3.69 -0.23 14.87
CA ARG A 223 4.47 0.48 13.84
C ARG A 223 3.56 1.19 12.84
N LEU A 224 4.12 1.97 11.94
CA LEU A 224 3.41 2.44 10.75
C LEU A 224 3.06 1.26 9.85
N PRO A 225 1.93 1.29 9.12
CA PRO A 225 1.60 0.29 8.13
C PRO A 225 2.58 0.32 6.95
N THR A 226 2.83 -0.83 6.33
CA THR A 226 3.38 -0.81 4.99
C THR A 226 2.32 -0.27 4.02
N GLU A 227 2.77 0.25 2.88
CA GLU A 227 1.86 0.73 1.84
C GLU A 227 0.85 -0.33 1.42
N THR A 228 1.30 -1.57 1.27
CA THR A 228 0.44 -2.69 0.87
C THR A 228 -0.57 -3.07 1.96
N GLU A 229 -0.16 -3.10 3.23
CA GLU A 229 -1.08 -3.31 4.37
C GLU A 229 -2.14 -2.23 4.43
N TRP A 230 -1.72 -0.98 4.28
CA TRP A 230 -2.61 0.16 4.33
C TRP A 230 -3.66 0.11 3.21
N GLU A 231 -3.22 -0.08 1.95
CA GLU A 231 -4.12 -0.08 0.80
C GLU A 231 -5.08 -1.27 0.81
N TYR A 232 -4.62 -2.47 1.19
CA TYR A 232 -5.48 -3.63 1.34
C TYR A 232 -6.61 -3.37 2.34
N ALA A 233 -6.28 -2.85 3.51
CA ALA A 233 -7.25 -2.55 4.55
C ALA A 233 -8.18 -1.40 4.15
N ALA A 234 -7.67 -0.34 3.52
CA ALA A 234 -8.45 0.80 3.04
C ALA A 234 -9.48 0.39 1.96
N ARG A 235 -9.16 -0.59 1.12
CA ARG A 235 -10.09 -1.18 0.12
C ARG A 235 -11.12 -2.13 0.74
N GLY A 236 -11.10 -2.36 2.06
CA GLY A 236 -12.05 -3.22 2.77
C GLY A 236 -11.51 -4.60 3.15
N GLY A 237 -10.25 -4.89 2.89
CA GLY A 237 -9.56 -6.11 3.33
C GLY A 237 -10.32 -7.38 2.96
N GLN A 238 -10.41 -8.31 3.90
CA GLN A 238 -11.10 -9.60 3.73
C GLN A 238 -12.63 -9.48 3.50
N THR A 239 -13.22 -8.33 3.78
CA THR A 239 -14.67 -8.11 3.57
C THR A 239 -14.98 -7.61 2.16
N ALA A 240 -13.98 -7.10 1.45
CA ALA A 240 -14.11 -6.74 0.05
C ALA A 240 -14.08 -8.00 -0.82
N GLY A 241 -14.97 -8.07 -1.82
CA GLY A 241 -14.90 -9.13 -2.83
C GLY A 241 -13.57 -9.08 -3.61
N GLY A 242 -13.09 -10.23 -4.09
CA GLY A 242 -11.80 -10.32 -4.79
C GLY A 242 -11.67 -9.37 -6.00
N GLN A 243 -12.77 -9.05 -6.69
CA GLN A 243 -12.79 -8.07 -7.79
C GLN A 243 -12.55 -6.64 -7.29
N THR A 244 -13.16 -6.24 -6.19
CA THR A 244 -12.98 -4.92 -5.57
C THR A 244 -11.50 -4.68 -5.20
N LEU A 245 -10.82 -5.70 -4.67
CA LEU A 245 -9.40 -5.60 -4.34
C LEU A 245 -8.48 -5.47 -5.56
N LEU A 246 -8.89 -5.99 -6.71
CA LEU A 246 -8.06 -6.11 -7.89
C LEU A 246 -8.35 -5.07 -8.99
N GLN A 247 -9.57 -4.58 -9.07
CA GLN A 247 -10.05 -3.83 -10.24
C GLN A 247 -10.65 -2.47 -9.89
N GLU A 248 -11.27 -2.30 -8.73
CA GLU A 248 -11.92 -1.04 -8.39
C GLU A 248 -10.95 -0.07 -7.72
N ASP A 249 -11.07 1.20 -8.02
CA ASP A 249 -10.23 2.26 -7.47
C ASP A 249 -10.68 2.71 -6.08
N PHE A 250 -11.90 2.36 -5.70
CA PHE A 250 -12.50 2.57 -4.38
C PHE A 250 -13.23 1.29 -3.96
N PHE A 251 -13.64 1.16 -2.68
CA PHE A 251 -14.51 0.05 -2.29
C PHE A 251 -15.94 0.26 -2.81
N ALA A 252 -16.69 -0.83 -3.00
CA ALA A 252 -18.05 -0.78 -3.50
C ALA A 252 -18.97 -0.01 -2.52
N LEU A 253 -19.58 1.06 -3.02
CA LEU A 253 -20.50 1.87 -2.24
C LEU A 253 -21.91 1.28 -2.32
N PRO A 254 -22.68 1.28 -1.21
CA PRO A 254 -24.09 0.94 -1.23
C PRO A 254 -24.89 1.85 -2.18
N ALA A 255 -25.99 1.33 -2.73
CA ALA A 255 -26.85 2.09 -3.64
C ALA A 255 -27.35 3.40 -2.99
N GLY A 256 -27.16 4.52 -3.67
CA GLY A 256 -27.56 5.86 -3.21
C GLY A 256 -26.54 6.55 -2.32
N GLU A 257 -25.41 5.94 -2.03
CA GLU A 257 -24.30 6.54 -1.28
C GLU A 257 -23.18 7.02 -2.23
N ASN A 258 -22.43 8.01 -1.78
CA ASN A 258 -21.33 8.59 -2.53
C ASN A 258 -20.07 8.71 -1.65
N ARG A 259 -18.93 9.09 -2.23
CA ARG A 259 -17.66 9.19 -1.51
C ARG A 259 -17.69 10.19 -0.37
N ALA A 260 -18.48 11.27 -0.46
CA ALA A 260 -18.61 12.26 0.60
C ALA A 260 -19.29 11.73 1.88
N ASP A 261 -20.01 10.59 1.78
CA ASP A 261 -20.53 9.91 2.98
C ASP A 261 -19.41 9.24 3.79
N TYR A 262 -18.25 8.97 3.17
CA TYR A 262 -17.13 8.20 3.72
C TYR A 262 -15.88 9.02 3.96
N ALA A 263 -15.73 10.17 3.31
CA ALA A 263 -14.52 10.95 3.29
C ALA A 263 -14.77 12.43 3.62
N VAL A 264 -13.80 13.06 4.26
CA VAL A 264 -13.70 14.52 4.39
C VAL A 264 -12.67 14.99 3.38
N PHE A 265 -13.13 15.61 2.29
CA PHE A 265 -12.30 16.03 1.16
C PHE A 265 -12.94 17.21 0.44
N ARG A 266 -12.34 17.68 -0.61
CA ARG A 266 -12.84 18.79 -1.42
C ARG A 266 -13.44 18.25 -2.73
N PRO A 267 -14.76 18.00 -2.80
CA PRO A 267 -15.39 17.28 -3.92
C PRO A 267 -15.34 18.02 -5.25
N GLU A 268 -15.19 19.36 -5.23
CA GLU A 268 -15.13 20.17 -6.45
C GLU A 268 -13.86 21.04 -6.47
N GLN A 269 -13.27 21.18 -7.64
CA GLN A 269 -12.10 22.03 -7.82
C GLN A 269 -12.49 23.50 -7.55
N GLY A 270 -11.84 24.13 -6.57
CA GLY A 270 -12.17 25.50 -6.13
C GLY A 270 -13.15 25.59 -4.96
N ALA A 271 -13.77 24.47 -4.54
CA ALA A 271 -14.54 24.44 -3.30
C ALA A 271 -13.65 24.73 -2.08
N ARG A 272 -14.23 25.36 -1.06
CA ARG A 272 -13.52 25.60 0.21
C ARG A 272 -13.36 24.26 0.94
N ALA A 273 -12.14 23.94 1.38
CA ALA A 273 -11.91 22.79 2.24
C ALA A 273 -12.62 22.97 3.60
N GLU A 274 -13.27 21.91 4.08
CA GLU A 274 -13.96 21.93 5.39
C GLU A 274 -12.96 22.01 6.57
N GLY A 275 -11.72 21.59 6.36
CA GLY A 275 -10.69 21.43 7.38
C GLY A 275 -10.75 20.04 8.03
N LEU A 276 -9.83 19.76 8.95
CA LEU A 276 -9.80 18.50 9.69
C LEU A 276 -11.09 18.32 10.51
N ALA A 277 -11.76 17.20 10.31
CA ALA A 277 -12.87 16.75 11.15
C ALA A 277 -12.38 15.88 12.32
N ASN A 278 -13.24 15.65 13.30
CA ASN A 278 -12.99 14.64 14.33
C ASN A 278 -12.98 13.25 13.72
N ILE A 279 -12.15 12.35 14.26
CA ILE A 279 -12.10 10.95 13.84
C ILE A 279 -13.49 10.30 13.87
N GLY A 280 -13.80 9.45 12.89
CA GLY A 280 -15.05 8.71 12.81
C GLY A 280 -16.28 9.58 12.51
N THR A 281 -16.10 10.76 11.91
CA THR A 281 -17.22 11.65 11.55
C THR A 281 -18.01 11.10 10.35
N ARG A 282 -17.36 10.48 9.41
CA ARG A 282 -17.98 9.88 8.22
C ARG A 282 -18.26 8.39 8.45
N LYS A 283 -18.76 7.69 7.42
CA LYS A 283 -19.00 6.23 7.47
C LYS A 283 -17.68 5.46 7.34
N PRO A 284 -17.61 4.25 7.90
CA PRO A 284 -16.43 3.40 7.76
C PRO A 284 -16.42 2.68 6.42
N ASN A 285 -15.25 2.23 5.99
CA ASN A 285 -15.12 1.27 4.90
C ASN A 285 -15.68 -0.12 5.29
N PRO A 286 -15.77 -1.10 4.35
CA PRO A 286 -16.33 -2.42 4.65
C PRO A 286 -15.62 -3.20 5.77
N LEU A 287 -14.35 -2.90 6.08
CA LEU A 287 -13.60 -3.49 7.20
C LEU A 287 -13.90 -2.81 8.55
N GLY A 288 -14.66 -1.72 8.54
CA GLY A 288 -14.96 -0.94 9.75
C GLY A 288 -13.90 0.11 10.10
N LEU A 289 -13.01 0.46 9.18
CA LEU A 289 -12.02 1.54 9.33
C LEU A 289 -12.63 2.86 8.89
N TYR A 290 -12.42 3.90 9.66
CA TYR A 290 -12.88 5.26 9.40
C TYR A 290 -11.75 6.10 8.83
N ASP A 291 -12.11 7.11 8.05
CA ASP A 291 -11.20 8.16 7.58
C ASP A 291 -9.97 7.61 6.79
N THR A 292 -10.13 6.47 6.12
CA THR A 292 -9.12 5.91 5.20
C THR A 292 -9.12 6.61 3.83
N ALA A 293 -10.01 7.55 3.63
CA ALA A 293 -10.12 8.43 2.48
C ALA A 293 -10.40 9.84 2.99
N GLY A 294 -9.53 10.79 2.68
CA GLY A 294 -9.64 12.17 3.14
C GLY A 294 -9.29 12.34 4.63
N ASN A 295 -9.79 13.39 5.24
CA ASN A 295 -9.47 13.89 6.58
C ASN A 295 -7.99 14.24 6.71
N ALA A 296 -7.13 13.39 7.27
CA ALA A 296 -5.69 13.55 7.18
C ALA A 296 -5.08 12.47 6.28
N ALA A 297 -4.18 12.84 5.37
CA ALA A 297 -3.36 11.85 4.67
C ALA A 297 -2.51 11.08 5.66
N GLU A 298 -2.17 9.83 5.37
CA GLU A 298 -1.54 8.94 6.32
C GLU A 298 -0.14 8.49 5.88
N MET A 299 0.81 8.54 6.82
CA MET A 299 2.20 8.11 6.62
C MET A 299 2.29 6.58 6.58
N ALA A 300 2.94 6.05 5.56
CA ALA A 300 3.34 4.64 5.50
C ALA A 300 4.79 4.44 5.96
N LEU A 301 5.13 3.18 6.24
CA LEU A 301 6.49 2.76 6.59
C LEU A 301 7.43 2.77 5.38
N ASP A 302 6.86 2.55 4.19
CA ASP A 302 7.63 2.37 2.96
C ASP A 302 8.24 3.67 2.45
N VAL A 303 9.44 3.55 1.88
CA VAL A 303 10.03 4.59 1.05
C VAL A 303 9.33 4.62 -0.31
N PHE A 304 9.11 5.82 -0.81
CA PHE A 304 8.48 6.00 -2.10
C PHE A 304 9.38 5.48 -3.24
N ARG A 305 8.76 4.80 -4.19
CA ARG A 305 9.36 4.34 -5.44
C ARG A 305 8.39 4.58 -6.58
N PHE A 306 8.91 4.99 -7.73
CA PHE A 306 8.09 5.13 -8.93
C PHE A 306 7.46 3.81 -9.35
N SER A 307 6.24 3.86 -9.86
CA SER A 307 5.62 2.72 -10.53
C SER A 307 6.12 2.64 -11.97
N LEU A 308 6.67 1.50 -12.36
CA LEU A 308 7.25 1.28 -13.69
C LEU A 308 6.90 -0.11 -14.21
N ALA A 309 6.10 -0.17 -15.27
CA ALA A 309 5.75 -1.41 -15.97
C ALA A 309 5.29 -2.55 -15.01
N GLY A 310 4.35 -2.23 -14.11
CA GLY A 310 3.76 -3.21 -13.19
C GLY A 310 4.64 -3.59 -11.99
N ARG A 311 5.72 -2.90 -11.72
CA ARG A 311 6.60 -3.07 -10.56
C ARG A 311 7.03 -1.72 -9.97
N LEU A 312 7.56 -1.74 -8.77
CA LEU A 312 8.23 -0.57 -8.21
C LEU A 312 9.67 -0.44 -8.75
N HIS A 313 10.05 0.78 -9.09
CA HIS A 313 11.41 1.11 -9.56
C HIS A 313 12.44 0.94 -8.43
N GLY A 314 13.70 0.71 -8.80
CA GLY A 314 14.79 0.53 -7.83
C GLY A 314 15.19 1.80 -7.06
N SER A 315 14.87 3.00 -7.59
CA SER A 315 15.15 4.27 -6.90
C SER A 315 14.22 4.44 -5.71
N ALA A 316 14.78 4.74 -4.54
CA ALA A 316 14.05 5.03 -3.32
C ALA A 316 14.14 6.53 -3.01
N GLY A 317 13.01 7.13 -2.70
CA GLY A 317 12.89 8.56 -2.39
C GLY A 317 12.52 8.83 -0.94
N GLY A 318 11.59 9.77 -0.73
CA GLY A 318 10.98 10.05 0.56
C GLY A 318 10.05 8.92 1.02
N PHE A 319 9.15 9.19 1.96
CA PHE A 319 8.16 8.20 2.39
C PHE A 319 6.86 8.30 1.60
N VAL A 320 6.08 7.23 1.62
CA VAL A 320 4.76 7.17 0.99
C VAL A 320 3.70 7.78 1.90
N ARG A 321 2.87 8.68 1.36
CA ARG A 321 1.62 9.14 1.98
C ARG A 321 0.42 8.61 1.20
N LYS A 322 -0.66 8.27 1.92
CA LYS A 322 -1.84 7.58 1.39
C LYS A 322 -3.14 8.27 1.81
N GLY A 323 -4.23 7.94 1.14
CA GLY A 323 -5.60 8.29 1.53
C GLY A 323 -6.07 9.68 1.08
N GLY A 324 -5.16 10.56 0.71
CA GLY A 324 -5.49 11.98 0.52
C GLY A 324 -5.90 12.67 1.81
N SER A 325 -6.26 13.94 1.76
CA SER A 325 -6.62 14.73 2.92
C SER A 325 -7.87 15.58 2.66
N PHE A 326 -8.30 16.36 3.64
CA PHE A 326 -9.36 17.37 3.47
C PHE A 326 -9.05 18.40 2.36
N LEU A 327 -7.82 18.48 1.89
CA LEU A 327 -7.38 19.34 0.79
C LEU A 327 -7.47 18.67 -0.58
N SER A 328 -7.59 17.34 -0.62
CA SER A 328 -7.58 16.56 -1.85
C SER A 328 -8.93 16.64 -2.58
N ASP A 329 -8.91 16.46 -3.89
CA ASP A 329 -10.08 16.26 -4.72
C ASP A 329 -10.54 14.78 -4.71
N ASP A 330 -11.59 14.48 -5.47
CA ASP A 330 -12.17 13.13 -5.59
C ASP A 330 -11.18 12.07 -6.10
N ALA A 331 -10.25 12.46 -6.96
CA ALA A 331 -9.21 11.58 -7.44
C ALA A 331 -8.10 11.38 -6.40
N GLY A 332 -7.81 12.39 -5.59
CA GLY A 332 -6.77 12.38 -4.58
C GLY A 332 -7.07 11.48 -3.39
N ILE A 333 -8.35 11.20 -3.08
CA ILE A 333 -8.76 10.35 -1.95
C ILE A 333 -8.85 8.85 -2.29
N LEU A 334 -8.50 8.45 -3.51
CA LEU A 334 -8.53 7.04 -3.90
C LEU A 334 -7.48 6.24 -3.11
N PRO A 335 -7.82 5.06 -2.54
CA PRO A 335 -6.86 4.23 -1.80
C PRO A 335 -5.59 3.87 -2.57
N GLY A 336 -5.68 3.76 -3.90
CA GLY A 336 -4.54 3.46 -4.77
C GLY A 336 -3.63 4.66 -5.06
N ARG A 337 -4.04 5.89 -4.72
CA ARG A 337 -3.16 7.06 -4.87
C ARG A 337 -1.95 6.94 -3.97
N ARG A 338 -0.82 7.35 -4.53
CA ARG A 338 0.48 7.35 -3.88
C ARG A 338 1.10 8.73 -4.04
N GLU A 339 1.59 9.27 -2.95
CA GLU A 339 2.32 10.54 -3.00
C GLU A 339 3.64 10.38 -2.26
N GLU A 340 4.66 11.01 -2.79
CA GLU A 340 5.95 11.12 -2.13
C GLU A 340 5.94 12.31 -1.19
N ALA A 341 6.34 12.09 0.07
CA ALA A 341 6.63 13.16 1.01
C ALA A 341 8.10 13.11 1.44
N PRO A 342 8.78 14.27 1.55
CA PRO A 342 10.18 14.30 1.95
C PRO A 342 10.31 13.96 3.44
N PHE A 343 11.43 13.30 3.82
CA PHE A 343 11.80 13.15 5.22
C PHE A 343 12.29 14.45 5.83
N PHE A 344 13.00 15.26 5.03
CA PHE A 344 13.57 16.54 5.43
C PHE A 344 13.31 17.62 4.39
N LEU A 345 13.11 18.83 4.87
CA LEU A 345 13.22 20.08 4.15
C LEU A 345 14.50 20.80 4.55
N ALA A 346 14.80 21.94 3.95
CA ALA A 346 16.01 22.69 4.23
C ALA A 346 16.11 23.20 5.69
N ASP A 347 14.98 23.35 6.36
CA ASP A 347 14.83 23.83 7.74
C ASP A 347 14.64 22.73 8.78
N GLY A 348 14.64 21.45 8.38
CA GLY A 348 14.55 20.32 9.31
C GLY A 348 13.66 19.18 8.82
N PRO A 349 13.22 18.29 9.74
CA PRO A 349 12.26 17.24 9.43
C PRO A 349 10.97 17.84 8.83
N ALA A 350 10.47 17.21 7.77
CA ALA A 350 9.28 17.71 7.08
C ALA A 350 8.01 17.53 7.91
N HIS A 351 7.18 18.55 7.94
CA HIS A 351 5.89 18.61 8.60
C HIS A 351 4.81 19.02 7.60
N ALA A 352 3.56 18.54 7.79
CA ALA A 352 2.43 19.00 7.00
C ALA A 352 1.14 18.99 7.86
N HIS A 353 0.36 20.06 7.75
CA HIS A 353 -0.85 20.26 8.55
C HIS A 353 -2.02 19.36 8.13
N ASP A 354 -1.89 18.66 7.02
CA ASP A 354 -2.86 17.71 6.47
C ASP A 354 -2.35 16.27 6.45
N LEU A 355 -1.25 15.98 7.16
CA LEU A 355 -0.59 14.69 7.19
C LEU A 355 -0.52 14.14 8.60
N GLY A 356 -1.21 13.04 8.83
CA GLY A 356 -1.27 12.26 10.06
C GLY A 356 -0.76 10.84 9.88
N PHE A 357 -1.21 9.93 10.73
CA PHE A 357 -0.87 8.51 10.62
C PHE A 357 -1.87 7.61 11.34
N ARG A 358 -1.88 6.35 10.94
CA ARG A 358 -2.63 5.25 11.52
C ARG A 358 -1.68 4.10 11.79
N PRO A 359 -1.51 3.62 13.03
CA PRO A 359 -0.60 2.51 13.32
C PRO A 359 -1.23 1.16 13.04
N VAL A 360 -0.34 0.18 12.88
CA VAL A 360 -0.67 -1.26 12.86
C VAL A 360 0.05 -1.98 14.00
N ILE A 361 -0.47 -3.15 14.38
CA ILE A 361 0.25 -4.11 15.20
C ILE A 361 0.64 -5.26 14.29
N SER A 362 1.93 -5.52 14.24
CA SER A 362 2.55 -6.55 13.44
C SER A 362 3.66 -7.22 14.23
N GLY A 363 4.40 -8.12 13.63
CA GLY A 363 5.44 -8.89 14.30
C GLY A 363 6.63 -9.15 13.40
N ILE A 364 7.57 -9.94 13.89
CA ILE A 364 8.74 -10.36 13.12
C ILE A 364 8.42 -11.62 12.30
N ASN A 365 9.11 -11.79 11.18
CA ASN A 365 8.90 -12.93 10.27
C ASN A 365 9.52 -14.23 10.81
N THR A 366 10.56 -14.14 11.64
CA THR A 366 11.31 -15.29 12.17
C THR A 366 11.33 -15.29 13.70
N PRO A 367 10.16 -15.47 14.37
CA PRO A 367 10.13 -15.65 15.81
C PRO A 367 10.85 -16.94 16.23
N GLY A 368 11.13 -17.07 17.50
CA GLY A 368 11.69 -18.29 18.09
C GLY A 368 10.71 -19.47 18.13
N GLY A 369 10.95 -20.41 19.04
CA GLY A 369 10.11 -21.60 19.18
C GLY A 369 10.17 -22.55 17.99
N PRO A 370 9.07 -23.14 17.55
CA PRO A 370 9.03 -24.07 16.42
C PRO A 370 9.10 -23.37 15.03
N ARG A 371 8.79 -22.08 14.96
CA ARG A 371 8.61 -21.33 13.72
C ARG A 371 9.84 -21.36 12.77
N PRO A 372 11.11 -21.26 13.23
CA PRO A 372 12.27 -21.36 12.32
C PRO A 372 12.35 -22.70 11.59
N GLN A 373 12.05 -23.80 12.26
CA GLN A 373 12.04 -25.13 11.66
C GLN A 373 10.86 -25.30 10.68
N GLU A 374 9.69 -24.78 11.03
CA GLU A 374 8.52 -24.77 10.15
C GLU A 374 8.76 -23.95 8.90
N LEU A 375 9.42 -22.76 9.02
CA LEU A 375 9.82 -21.93 7.90
C LEU A 375 10.84 -22.65 7.00
N ALA A 376 11.86 -23.29 7.59
CA ALA A 376 12.84 -24.06 6.83
C ALA A 376 12.19 -25.23 6.07
N ALA A 377 11.26 -25.94 6.71
CA ALA A 377 10.52 -27.02 6.07
C ALA A 377 9.61 -26.51 4.94
N ALA A 378 8.93 -25.37 5.14
CA ALA A 378 8.11 -24.74 4.11
C ALA A 378 8.96 -24.23 2.93
N TRP A 379 10.12 -23.63 3.21
CA TRP A 379 11.08 -23.19 2.19
C TRP A 379 11.61 -24.36 1.35
N ASN A 380 11.98 -25.46 2.00
CA ASN A 380 12.47 -26.65 1.28
C ASN A 380 11.37 -27.22 0.36
N ARG A 381 10.13 -27.34 0.85
CA ARG A 381 8.99 -27.77 0.03
C ARG A 381 8.73 -26.82 -1.15
N ALA A 382 8.80 -25.51 -0.91
CA ALA A 382 8.66 -24.51 -1.98
C ALA A 382 9.82 -24.60 -2.98
N GLY A 383 11.05 -24.81 -2.50
CA GLY A 383 12.24 -25.01 -3.34
C GLY A 383 12.17 -26.27 -4.20
N GLU A 384 11.67 -27.38 -3.64
CA GLU A 384 11.42 -28.61 -4.40
C GLU A 384 10.37 -28.40 -5.50
N SER A 385 9.39 -27.53 -5.25
CA SER A 385 8.36 -27.16 -6.24
C SER A 385 8.86 -26.14 -7.27
N ALA A 386 9.83 -25.30 -6.90
CA ALA A 386 10.36 -24.21 -7.74
C ALA A 386 11.63 -24.57 -8.51
N LEU A 387 12.38 -25.61 -8.07
CA LEU A 387 13.52 -26.10 -8.84
C LEU A 387 13.00 -26.82 -10.08
N PRO A 388 13.39 -26.41 -11.29
CA PRO A 388 13.25 -27.30 -12.43
C PRO A 388 14.01 -28.56 -12.05
N ALA A 389 13.33 -29.72 -12.12
CA ALA A 389 13.95 -31.02 -11.91
C ALA A 389 15.31 -31.00 -12.65
N THR A 390 16.39 -31.28 -11.91
CA THR A 390 17.77 -31.21 -12.38
C THR A 390 17.92 -32.10 -13.61
N GLY A 391 17.71 -31.55 -14.77
CA GLY A 391 17.82 -32.30 -16.00
C GLY A 391 17.32 -31.54 -17.20
N LYS A 392 18.18 -30.73 -17.79
CA LYS A 392 18.04 -30.04 -19.07
C LYS A 392 17.09 -28.84 -19.08
N ALA A 393 17.66 -27.65 -18.99
CA ALA A 393 17.02 -26.40 -19.34
C ALA A 393 16.24 -26.57 -20.67
N GLY A 394 14.92 -26.31 -20.61
CA GLY A 394 14.07 -26.23 -21.80
C GLY A 394 12.92 -27.22 -21.91
N ARG A 395 12.67 -28.11 -20.93
CA ARG A 395 11.47 -28.97 -20.99
C ARG A 395 10.23 -28.29 -20.47
N ASN A 396 9.15 -28.44 -21.23
CA ASN A 396 7.81 -27.99 -20.79
C ASN A 396 7.41 -28.79 -19.53
N PRO A 397 7.06 -28.12 -18.41
CA PRO A 397 6.66 -28.80 -17.16
C PRO A 397 5.50 -29.78 -17.33
N LEU A 398 4.57 -29.53 -18.25
CA LEU A 398 3.46 -30.44 -18.55
C LEU A 398 3.94 -31.71 -19.23
N GLU A 399 4.92 -31.66 -20.15
CA GLU A 399 5.51 -32.82 -20.80
C GLU A 399 6.27 -33.69 -19.80
N GLU A 400 6.95 -33.07 -18.83
CA GLU A 400 7.64 -33.83 -17.79
C GLU A 400 6.63 -34.49 -16.82
N LEU A 401 5.53 -33.85 -16.50
CA LEU A 401 4.43 -34.45 -15.74
C LEU A 401 3.75 -35.59 -16.51
N ASP A 402 3.57 -35.48 -17.83
CA ASP A 402 3.03 -36.56 -18.65
C ASP A 402 3.97 -37.77 -18.64
N ARG A 403 5.29 -37.53 -18.63
CA ARG A 403 6.30 -38.59 -18.51
C ARG A 403 6.27 -39.26 -17.14
N LEU A 404 6.14 -38.49 -16.06
CA LEU A 404 6.02 -39.01 -14.68
C LEU A 404 4.72 -39.79 -14.51
N LEU A 405 3.62 -39.34 -15.10
CA LEU A 405 2.35 -40.07 -15.15
C LEU A 405 2.45 -41.43 -15.83
N ALA A 406 3.20 -41.50 -16.94
CA ALA A 406 3.43 -42.74 -17.65
C ALA A 406 4.30 -43.74 -16.83
N ALA A 407 5.16 -43.21 -15.94
CA ALA A 407 6.07 -43.99 -15.11
C ALA A 407 5.54 -44.23 -13.68
N ALA A 408 4.34 -43.77 -13.35
CA ALA A 408 3.79 -43.86 -12.00
C ALA A 408 3.59 -45.32 -11.55
N PRO A 409 4.15 -45.71 -10.38
CA PRO A 409 4.19 -47.13 -9.96
C PRO A 409 2.83 -47.65 -9.45
N ASP A 410 1.94 -46.79 -9.00
CA ASP A 410 0.64 -47.15 -8.42
C ASP A 410 -0.46 -46.13 -8.76
N ALA A 411 -1.72 -46.50 -8.46
CA ALA A 411 -2.88 -45.71 -8.77
C ALA A 411 -2.95 -44.40 -7.95
N ALA A 412 -2.48 -44.41 -6.68
CA ALA A 412 -2.49 -43.23 -5.83
C ALA A 412 -1.48 -42.18 -6.35
N SER A 413 -0.27 -42.60 -6.67
CA SER A 413 0.76 -41.74 -7.28
C SER A 413 0.29 -41.16 -8.60
N ARG A 414 -0.38 -41.97 -9.44
CA ARG A 414 -0.96 -41.53 -10.71
C ARG A 414 -2.05 -40.49 -10.51
N ASN A 415 -2.94 -40.68 -9.56
CA ASN A 415 -4.01 -39.72 -9.25
C ASN A 415 -3.44 -38.39 -8.75
N ASN A 416 -2.46 -38.42 -7.86
CA ASN A 416 -1.80 -37.20 -7.36
C ASN A 416 -1.09 -36.43 -8.48
N LEU A 417 -0.41 -37.13 -9.40
CA LEU A 417 0.23 -36.50 -10.56
C LEU A 417 -0.79 -35.93 -11.56
N LEU A 418 -1.95 -36.61 -11.74
CA LEU A 418 -3.06 -36.08 -12.56
C LEU A 418 -3.65 -34.81 -11.96
N GLU A 419 -3.85 -34.77 -10.65
CA GLU A 419 -4.33 -33.59 -9.95
C GLU A 419 -3.32 -32.44 -10.09
N LEU A 420 -2.04 -32.68 -9.87
CA LEU A 420 -0.97 -31.70 -10.06
C LEU A 420 -0.91 -31.19 -11.49
N ARG A 421 -1.06 -32.07 -12.48
CA ARG A 421 -1.12 -31.71 -13.92
C ARG A 421 -2.31 -30.80 -14.20
N ASN A 422 -3.47 -31.08 -13.64
CA ASN A 422 -4.65 -30.25 -13.81
C ASN A 422 -4.47 -28.88 -13.18
N ILE A 423 -3.95 -28.81 -11.96
CA ILE A 423 -3.64 -27.55 -11.26
C ILE A 423 -2.63 -26.71 -12.09
N LEU A 424 -1.58 -27.34 -12.60
CA LEU A 424 -0.57 -26.65 -13.42
C LEU A 424 -1.16 -26.16 -14.74
N LYS A 425 -2.02 -26.94 -15.37
CA LYS A 425 -2.73 -26.57 -16.59
C LYS A 425 -3.69 -25.42 -16.37
N GLU A 426 -4.46 -25.44 -15.27
CA GLU A 426 -5.34 -24.34 -14.88
C GLU A 426 -4.55 -23.07 -14.57
N ASN A 427 -3.46 -23.16 -13.84
CA ASN A 427 -2.57 -22.03 -13.56
C ASN A 427 -1.98 -21.44 -14.84
N ASN A 428 -1.55 -22.28 -15.80
CA ASN A 428 -1.05 -21.80 -17.08
C ASN A 428 -2.14 -21.09 -17.89
N ILE A 429 -3.36 -21.63 -17.90
CA ILE A 429 -4.52 -20.99 -18.54
C ILE A 429 -4.82 -19.64 -17.89
N MET A 430 -4.82 -19.58 -16.56
CA MET A 430 -5.07 -18.35 -15.83
C MET A 430 -3.97 -17.30 -16.07
N GLN A 431 -2.71 -17.70 -16.06
CA GLN A 431 -1.59 -16.82 -16.38
C GLN A 431 -1.65 -16.28 -17.82
N GLU A 432 -1.98 -17.16 -18.77
CA GLU A 432 -2.12 -16.75 -20.18
C GLU A 432 -3.29 -15.77 -20.35
N ARG A 433 -4.42 -16.06 -19.71
CA ARG A 433 -5.57 -15.14 -19.70
C ARG A 433 -5.22 -13.79 -19.06
N GLN A 434 -4.45 -13.80 -17.97
CA GLN A 434 -4.00 -12.56 -17.33
C GLN A 434 -3.06 -11.77 -18.25
N ARG A 435 -2.09 -12.44 -18.88
CA ARG A 435 -1.19 -11.81 -19.88
C ARG A 435 -1.98 -11.22 -21.04
N GLN A 436 -3.01 -11.92 -21.50
CA GLN A 436 -3.87 -11.44 -22.58
C GLN A 436 -4.63 -10.17 -22.15
N LEU A 437 -5.22 -10.14 -20.95
CA LEU A 437 -5.90 -8.97 -20.41
C LEU A 437 -4.95 -7.78 -20.22
N GLU A 438 -3.73 -8.03 -19.76
CA GLU A 438 -2.69 -7.00 -19.64
C GLU A 438 -2.31 -6.45 -21.02
N ALA A 439 -2.15 -7.32 -22.01
CA ALA A 439 -1.88 -6.92 -23.39
C ALA A 439 -3.03 -6.10 -23.98
N GLU A 440 -4.27 -6.53 -23.80
CA GLU A 440 -5.45 -5.78 -24.24
C GLU A 440 -5.54 -4.40 -23.60
N SER A 441 -5.31 -4.30 -22.28
CA SER A 441 -5.30 -3.04 -21.55
C SER A 441 -4.19 -2.11 -22.06
N LEU A 442 -3.01 -2.65 -22.32
CA LEU A 442 -1.88 -1.91 -22.87
C LEU A 442 -2.18 -1.35 -24.27
N LEU A 443 -2.70 -2.20 -25.16
CA LEU A 443 -3.08 -1.80 -26.52
C LEU A 443 -4.20 -0.76 -26.49
N ARG A 444 -5.23 -0.97 -25.68
CA ARG A 444 -6.36 -0.05 -25.51
C ARG A 444 -5.86 1.33 -25.09
N THR A 445 -4.96 1.36 -24.10
CA THR A 445 -4.30 2.60 -23.66
C THR A 445 -3.56 3.29 -24.81
N GLY A 446 -2.74 2.56 -25.58
CA GLY A 446 -2.03 3.11 -26.74
C GLY A 446 -2.95 3.68 -27.81
N VAL A 447 -4.05 2.97 -28.09
CA VAL A 447 -5.07 3.41 -29.07
C VAL A 447 -5.75 4.71 -28.65
N TYR A 448 -6.16 4.83 -27.39
CA TYR A 448 -6.79 6.07 -26.87
C TYR A 448 -5.80 7.23 -26.77
N MET A 449 -4.53 6.95 -26.45
CA MET A 449 -3.49 7.97 -26.45
C MET A 449 -3.26 8.60 -27.83
N THR A 450 -3.44 7.85 -28.90
CA THR A 450 -3.39 8.38 -30.27
C THR A 450 -4.42 9.50 -30.46
N GLU A 451 -5.64 9.31 -29.96
CA GLU A 451 -6.70 10.32 -30.03
C GLU A 451 -6.38 11.54 -29.17
N THR A 452 -5.87 11.32 -27.97
CA THR A 452 -5.45 12.39 -27.06
C THR A 452 -4.35 13.26 -27.68
N ILE A 453 -3.35 12.65 -28.31
CA ILE A 453 -2.27 13.33 -29.02
C ILE A 453 -2.82 14.22 -30.16
N ARG A 454 -3.75 13.68 -30.95
CA ARG A 454 -4.38 14.43 -32.04
C ARG A 454 -5.21 15.61 -31.52
N ASN A 455 -5.93 15.42 -30.43
CA ASN A 455 -6.71 16.47 -29.81
C ASN A 455 -5.83 17.62 -29.30
N TYR A 456 -4.73 17.30 -28.62
CA TYR A 456 -3.76 18.32 -28.20
C TYR A 456 -3.13 19.04 -29.39
N ALA A 457 -2.74 18.31 -30.43
CA ALA A 457 -2.17 18.90 -31.63
C ALA A 457 -3.16 19.81 -32.36
N SER A 458 -4.42 19.41 -32.49
CA SER A 458 -5.48 20.23 -33.09
C SER A 458 -5.72 21.53 -32.33
N ARG A 459 -5.87 21.44 -30.99
CA ARG A 459 -6.03 22.62 -30.12
C ARG A 459 -4.81 23.54 -30.18
N ARG A 460 -3.61 22.97 -30.18
CA ARG A 460 -2.35 23.69 -30.32
C ARG A 460 -2.30 24.47 -31.62
N ASN A 461 -2.62 23.85 -32.75
CA ASN A 461 -2.63 24.50 -34.07
C ASN A 461 -3.68 25.61 -34.16
N SER A 462 -4.87 25.38 -33.61
CA SER A 462 -5.92 26.39 -33.55
C SER A 462 -5.48 27.62 -32.75
N LEU A 463 -4.89 27.41 -31.56
CA LEU A 463 -4.39 28.49 -30.72
C LEU A 463 -3.21 29.21 -31.35
N GLN A 464 -2.33 28.49 -32.03
CA GLN A 464 -1.22 29.09 -32.79
C GLN A 464 -1.73 30.04 -33.89
N SER A 465 -2.73 29.59 -34.68
CA SER A 465 -3.35 30.43 -35.72
C SER A 465 -4.04 31.66 -35.14
N GLN A 466 -4.66 31.55 -33.96
CA GLN A 466 -5.25 32.70 -33.26
C GLN A 466 -4.19 33.68 -32.80
N ILE A 467 -3.07 33.22 -32.26
CA ILE A 467 -1.92 34.05 -31.85
C ILE A 467 -1.38 34.81 -33.08
N GLU A 468 -1.17 34.13 -34.18
CA GLU A 468 -0.70 34.74 -35.44
C GLU A 468 -1.65 35.82 -35.97
N SER A 469 -2.96 35.62 -35.81
CA SER A 469 -3.96 36.65 -36.13
C SER A 469 -3.84 37.85 -35.19
N MET A 470 -3.80 37.60 -33.88
CA MET A 470 -3.67 38.66 -32.88
C MET A 470 -2.34 39.44 -32.98
N GLU A 471 -1.25 38.79 -33.38
CA GLU A 471 0.03 39.49 -33.64
C GLU A 471 -0.06 40.43 -34.86
N ARG A 472 -0.82 40.07 -35.91
CA ARG A 472 -1.09 40.96 -37.03
C ARG A 472 -1.94 42.17 -36.59
N ASP A 473 -2.97 41.94 -35.79
CA ASP A 473 -3.86 42.99 -35.27
C ASP A 473 -3.10 43.95 -34.33
N LYS A 474 -2.14 43.45 -33.58
CA LYS A 474 -1.27 44.21 -32.68
C LYS A 474 -0.45 45.25 -33.41
N ALA A 475 -0.08 45.00 -34.66
CA ALA A 475 0.68 45.98 -35.48
C ALA A 475 -0.15 47.24 -35.79
N ALA A 476 -1.49 47.13 -35.82
CA ALA A 476 -2.39 48.26 -36.10
C ALA A 476 -2.98 48.90 -34.82
N ALA A 477 -2.90 48.23 -33.66
CA ALA A 477 -3.50 48.66 -32.39
C ALA A 477 -2.70 49.79 -31.71
N LYS A 478 -3.39 50.76 -31.07
CA LYS A 478 -2.82 51.87 -30.30
C LYS A 478 -3.49 52.06 -28.94
N GLY A 479 -2.80 52.67 -27.98
CA GLY A 479 -3.34 53.06 -26.69
C GLY A 479 -3.85 51.86 -25.87
N ALA A 480 -5.00 52.02 -25.21
CA ALA A 480 -5.60 51.01 -24.34
C ALA A 480 -5.92 49.66 -25.06
N ALA A 481 -6.24 49.70 -26.35
CA ALA A 481 -6.47 48.52 -27.18
C ALA A 481 -5.18 47.67 -27.33
N LEU A 482 -4.05 48.31 -27.53
CA LEU A 482 -2.73 47.66 -27.59
C LEU A 482 -2.36 46.97 -26.26
N GLU A 483 -2.59 47.62 -25.15
CA GLU A 483 -2.35 47.07 -23.80
C GLU A 483 -3.23 45.83 -23.53
N LYS A 484 -4.53 45.90 -23.88
CA LYS A 484 -5.44 44.79 -23.75
C LYS A 484 -5.01 43.61 -24.62
N LEU A 485 -4.62 43.88 -25.87
CA LEU A 485 -4.21 42.82 -26.79
C LEU A 485 -2.90 42.16 -26.35
N ARG A 486 -1.93 42.90 -25.78
CA ARG A 486 -0.71 42.35 -25.19
C ARG A 486 -1.01 41.35 -24.08
N LYS A 487 -1.94 41.66 -23.14
CA LYS A 487 -2.33 40.76 -22.05
C LYS A 487 -3.00 39.47 -22.57
N ILE A 488 -3.85 39.57 -23.60
CA ILE A 488 -4.48 38.42 -24.22
C ILE A 488 -3.43 37.55 -24.91
N LEU A 489 -2.50 38.15 -25.66
CA LEU A 489 -1.40 37.44 -26.31
C LEU A 489 -0.50 36.71 -25.32
N ASP A 490 -0.11 37.36 -24.23
CA ASP A 490 0.69 36.72 -23.18
C ASP A 490 -0.02 35.52 -22.58
N THR A 491 -1.32 35.62 -22.33
CA THR A 491 -2.12 34.51 -21.86
C THR A 491 -2.24 33.39 -22.89
N ALA A 492 -2.45 33.71 -24.16
CA ALA A 492 -2.51 32.76 -25.26
C ALA A 492 -1.16 32.04 -25.47
N GLN A 493 -0.04 32.74 -25.38
CA GLN A 493 1.30 32.17 -25.49
C GLN A 493 1.61 31.20 -24.34
N ARG A 494 1.20 31.52 -23.09
CA ARG A 494 1.29 30.59 -21.97
C ARG A 494 0.43 29.36 -22.21
N GLY A 495 -0.81 29.52 -22.68
CA GLY A 495 -1.68 28.40 -23.07
C GLY A 495 -1.07 27.52 -24.16
N LEU A 496 -0.39 28.11 -25.15
CA LEU A 496 0.32 27.38 -26.19
C LEU A 496 1.47 26.55 -25.63
N ALA A 497 2.27 27.12 -24.73
CA ALA A 497 3.35 26.40 -24.05
C ALA A 497 2.84 25.23 -23.21
N MET A 498 1.69 25.37 -22.55
CA MET A 498 1.04 24.25 -21.82
C MET A 498 0.59 23.14 -22.77
N LEU A 499 0.01 23.47 -23.92
CA LEU A 499 -0.40 22.49 -24.93
C LEU A 499 0.81 21.77 -25.54
N ASP A 500 1.90 22.49 -25.81
CA ASP A 500 3.16 21.90 -26.28
C ASP A 500 3.73 20.91 -25.25
N SER A 501 3.74 21.28 -23.98
CA SER A 501 4.16 20.39 -22.88
C SER A 501 3.26 19.15 -22.77
N SER A 502 1.94 19.33 -22.87
CA SER A 502 0.99 18.21 -22.79
C SER A 502 1.13 17.25 -23.97
N LEU A 503 1.32 17.80 -25.17
CA LEU A 503 1.58 17.02 -26.38
C LEU A 503 2.88 16.21 -26.26
N ASP A 504 3.93 16.82 -25.72
CA ASP A 504 5.23 16.21 -25.53
C ASP A 504 5.16 15.04 -24.53
N LYS A 505 4.50 15.25 -23.40
CA LYS A 505 4.26 14.21 -22.37
C LYS A 505 3.44 13.04 -22.94
N SER A 506 2.38 13.36 -23.68
CA SER A 506 1.52 12.34 -24.30
C SER A 506 2.26 11.49 -25.33
N LEU A 507 3.14 12.09 -26.11
CA LEU A 507 4.01 11.38 -27.06
C LEU A 507 5.03 10.47 -26.34
N THR A 508 5.61 10.96 -25.24
CA THR A 508 6.52 10.17 -24.40
C THR A 508 5.80 8.97 -23.81
N PHE A 509 4.59 9.17 -23.28
CA PHE A 509 3.78 8.10 -22.74
C PHE A 509 3.34 7.09 -23.81
N TYR A 510 2.88 7.55 -24.97
CA TYR A 510 2.56 6.68 -26.10
C TYR A 510 3.74 5.80 -26.48
N ARG A 511 4.93 6.38 -26.60
CA ARG A 511 6.15 5.66 -26.91
C ARG A 511 6.47 4.59 -25.87
N SER A 512 6.39 4.91 -24.59
CA SER A 512 6.54 3.93 -23.51
C SER A 512 5.58 2.75 -23.67
N LYS A 513 4.32 2.99 -24.04
CA LYS A 513 3.35 1.92 -24.29
C LYS A 513 3.68 1.07 -25.51
N VAL A 514 4.24 1.65 -26.54
CA VAL A 514 4.73 0.91 -27.71
C VAL A 514 5.95 0.05 -27.36
N GLU A 515 6.87 0.59 -26.53
CA GLU A 515 8.04 -0.14 -26.03
C GLU A 515 7.62 -1.32 -25.13
N GLU A 516 6.66 -1.13 -24.21
CA GLU A 516 6.07 -2.21 -23.41
C GLU A 516 5.41 -3.29 -24.31
N GLY A 517 4.63 -2.87 -25.30
CA GLY A 517 4.02 -3.79 -26.26
C GLY A 517 5.04 -4.58 -27.09
N ALA A 518 6.19 -3.97 -27.41
CA ALA A 518 7.25 -4.67 -28.14
C ALA A 518 7.94 -5.78 -27.32
N GLN A 519 7.82 -5.76 -25.98
CA GLN A 519 8.38 -6.77 -25.08
C GLN A 519 7.42 -7.97 -24.85
N LEU A 520 6.14 -7.82 -25.16
CA LEU A 520 5.16 -8.91 -24.97
C LEU A 520 5.43 -10.07 -25.95
N PRO A 521 5.09 -11.33 -25.59
CA PRO A 521 5.15 -12.45 -26.54
C PRO A 521 4.34 -12.14 -27.81
N PRO A 522 4.84 -12.53 -29.00
CA PRO A 522 4.14 -12.26 -30.28
C PRO A 522 2.71 -12.79 -30.35
N GLU A 523 2.50 -13.99 -29.82
CA GLU A 523 1.21 -14.67 -29.76
C GLU A 523 0.22 -13.96 -28.84
N THR A 524 0.65 -13.54 -27.65
CA THR A 524 -0.18 -12.77 -26.69
C THR A 524 -0.60 -11.43 -27.30
N LEU A 525 0.34 -10.75 -27.96
CA LEU A 525 0.07 -9.49 -28.63
C LEU A 525 -0.90 -9.67 -29.80
N ALA A 526 -0.73 -10.73 -30.60
CA ALA A 526 -1.64 -11.04 -31.71
C ALA A 526 -3.06 -11.33 -31.24
N ALA A 527 -3.22 -12.15 -30.20
CA ALA A 527 -4.51 -12.44 -29.59
C ALA A 527 -5.20 -11.17 -29.05
N ALA A 528 -4.46 -10.27 -28.40
CA ALA A 528 -4.95 -9.01 -27.91
C ALA A 528 -5.39 -8.07 -29.07
N TYR A 529 -4.65 -8.05 -30.18
CA TYR A 529 -5.06 -7.32 -31.38
C TYR A 529 -6.38 -7.83 -31.98
N GLU A 530 -6.54 -9.14 -32.07
CA GLU A 530 -7.77 -9.75 -32.58
C GLU A 530 -8.96 -9.45 -31.68
N SER A 531 -8.77 -9.52 -30.36
CA SER A 531 -9.80 -9.20 -29.38
C SER A 531 -10.26 -7.75 -29.53
N LEU A 532 -9.33 -6.78 -29.53
CA LEU A 532 -9.66 -5.36 -29.68
C LEU A 532 -10.21 -5.03 -31.07
N SER A 533 -9.78 -5.71 -32.11
CA SER A 533 -10.36 -5.53 -33.45
C SER A 533 -11.84 -5.91 -33.49
N ARG A 534 -12.25 -6.92 -32.70
CA ARG A 534 -13.66 -7.31 -32.55
C ARG A 534 -14.42 -6.29 -31.71
N ASP A 535 -13.83 -5.79 -30.62
CA ASP A 535 -14.41 -4.75 -29.77
C ASP A 535 -14.73 -3.47 -30.57
N PHE A 536 -13.83 -3.10 -31.49
CA PHE A 536 -14.02 -1.97 -32.41
C PHE A 536 -14.70 -2.36 -33.73
N GLY A 537 -15.51 -3.43 -33.74
CA GLY A 537 -16.13 -4.00 -34.95
C GLY A 537 -17.28 -3.17 -35.54
N GLY A 538 -17.79 -2.16 -34.85
CA GLY A 538 -18.85 -1.29 -35.33
C GLY A 538 -18.47 -0.45 -36.56
N ASP A 539 -19.46 -0.08 -37.37
CA ASP A 539 -19.27 0.72 -38.60
C ASP A 539 -19.37 2.23 -38.39
N ASP A 540 -19.60 2.66 -37.14
CA ASP A 540 -19.61 4.08 -36.80
C ASP A 540 -18.21 4.73 -36.89
N PRO A 541 -18.17 6.07 -37.05
CA PRO A 541 -16.89 6.78 -37.20
C PRO A 541 -15.89 6.61 -36.04
N PHE A 542 -16.39 6.41 -34.82
CA PHE A 542 -15.56 6.19 -33.65
C PHE A 542 -14.81 4.85 -33.77
N ASN A 543 -15.54 3.77 -34.01
CA ASN A 543 -14.96 2.43 -34.14
C ASN A 543 -14.01 2.33 -35.34
N GLN A 544 -14.36 2.96 -36.48
CA GLN A 544 -13.45 3.06 -37.61
C GLN A 544 -12.13 3.76 -37.26
N ASN A 545 -12.19 4.85 -36.48
CA ASN A 545 -11.01 5.56 -36.05
C ASN A 545 -10.16 4.74 -35.06
N MET A 546 -10.81 4.02 -34.13
CA MET A 546 -10.12 3.14 -33.18
C MET A 546 -9.39 2.00 -33.87
N ARG A 547 -9.98 1.37 -34.90
CA ARG A 547 -9.29 0.35 -35.75
C ARG A 547 -8.05 0.92 -36.44
N LYS A 548 -8.13 2.14 -36.98
CA LYS A 548 -7.00 2.80 -37.63
C LYS A 548 -5.87 3.11 -36.61
N ASN A 549 -6.23 3.54 -35.41
CA ASN A 549 -5.30 3.79 -34.33
C ASN A 549 -4.64 2.49 -33.85
N LEU A 550 -5.41 1.40 -33.77
CA LEU A 550 -4.91 0.07 -33.42
C LEU A 550 -3.91 -0.44 -34.46
N ALA A 551 -4.21 -0.27 -35.76
CA ALA A 551 -3.29 -0.64 -36.84
C ALA A 551 -1.97 0.15 -36.78
N LEU A 552 -2.04 1.45 -36.47
CA LEU A 552 -0.85 2.29 -36.32
C LEU A 552 -0.02 1.87 -35.11
N TYR A 553 -0.64 1.59 -33.98
CA TYR A 553 0.03 1.08 -32.80
C TYR A 553 0.74 -0.25 -33.08
N ARG A 554 0.07 -1.16 -33.80
CA ARG A 554 0.67 -2.44 -34.27
C ARG A 554 1.90 -2.22 -35.14
N GLN A 555 1.84 -1.27 -36.07
CA GLN A 555 2.98 -0.90 -36.93
C GLN A 555 4.18 -0.43 -36.10
N HIS A 556 3.96 0.50 -35.15
CA HIS A 556 5.01 1.02 -34.29
C HIS A 556 5.63 -0.08 -33.41
N THR A 557 4.80 -0.94 -32.81
CA THR A 557 5.25 -2.06 -31.99
C THR A 557 6.08 -3.05 -32.80
N ALA A 558 5.65 -3.38 -34.01
CA ALA A 558 6.37 -4.28 -34.91
C ALA A 558 7.73 -3.69 -35.36
N ALA A 559 7.77 -2.38 -35.60
CA ALA A 559 9.02 -1.70 -35.99
C ALA A 559 10.05 -1.73 -34.86
N LEU A 560 9.63 -1.45 -33.61
CA LEU A 560 10.53 -1.53 -32.44
C LEU A 560 11.02 -2.96 -32.19
N ARG A 561 10.15 -3.96 -32.33
CA ARG A 561 10.51 -5.37 -32.19
C ARG A 561 11.55 -5.82 -33.24
N ALA A 562 11.49 -5.24 -34.44
CA ALA A 562 12.47 -5.47 -35.49
C ALA A 562 13.78 -4.67 -35.31
N ASN A 563 14.02 -4.09 -34.12
CA ASN A 563 15.17 -3.22 -33.83
C ASN A 563 15.32 -2.03 -34.80
N LYS A 564 14.25 -1.61 -35.44
CA LYS A 564 14.25 -0.40 -36.26
C LYS A 564 14.22 0.82 -35.34
N ALA A 565 15.13 1.73 -35.54
CA ALA A 565 15.15 3.00 -34.83
C ALA A 565 13.92 3.83 -35.23
N VAL A 566 12.84 3.73 -34.46
CA VAL A 566 11.66 4.60 -34.62
C VAL A 566 11.87 5.79 -33.71
N SER A 567 12.27 6.94 -34.31
CA SER A 567 12.44 8.15 -33.53
C SER A 567 11.08 8.67 -33.04
N ARG A 568 11.09 9.39 -31.91
CA ARG A 568 9.89 10.06 -31.37
C ARG A 568 9.26 11.01 -32.40
N GLU A 569 10.09 11.68 -33.20
CA GLU A 569 9.64 12.58 -34.26
C GLU A 569 8.96 11.83 -35.40
N ALA A 570 9.45 10.66 -35.78
CA ALA A 570 8.80 9.82 -36.78
C ALA A 570 7.42 9.35 -36.27
N MET A 571 7.31 8.89 -35.02
CA MET A 571 6.01 8.53 -34.41
C MET A 571 5.06 9.75 -34.38
N ARG A 572 5.54 10.91 -33.95
CA ARG A 572 4.74 12.15 -33.97
C ARG A 572 4.21 12.46 -35.35
N LYS A 573 5.05 12.40 -36.35
CA LYS A 573 4.70 12.66 -37.75
C LYS A 573 3.59 11.70 -38.20
N GLU A 574 3.75 10.40 -37.99
CA GLU A 574 2.77 9.39 -38.38
C GLU A 574 1.44 9.52 -37.62
N LEU A 575 1.47 9.88 -36.32
CA LEU A 575 0.29 10.13 -35.53
C LEU A 575 -0.52 11.34 -35.99
N LEU A 576 0.15 12.38 -36.51
CA LEU A 576 -0.47 13.66 -36.87
C LEU A 576 -0.78 13.79 -38.36
N GLU A 577 0.04 13.19 -39.26
CA GLU A 577 -0.10 13.35 -40.72
C GLU A 577 -1.16 12.46 -41.34
N ARG A 578 -1.52 11.34 -40.71
CA ARG A 578 -2.64 10.53 -41.20
C ARG A 578 -3.98 11.23 -40.90
N ARG A 579 -4.28 12.30 -41.64
CA ARG A 579 -5.64 12.74 -41.86
C ARG A 579 -6.33 11.63 -42.66
N PHE A 580 -7.15 10.86 -41.99
CA PHE A 580 -7.98 9.88 -42.67
C PHE A 580 -9.00 10.65 -43.52
N ARG A 581 -8.84 10.59 -44.85
CA ARG A 581 -9.83 10.99 -45.82
C ARG A 581 -11.03 10.06 -45.74
#